data_f3c5a45d08851596fe8e3c7999458001
#
_entry.id   f3c5a45d08851596fe8e3c7999458001
#
_cell.length_a   1.000
_cell.length_b   1.000
_cell.length_c   1.000
_cell.angle_alpha   90.00
_cell.angle_beta   90.00
_cell.angle_gamma   90.00
#
_symmetry.space_group_name_H-M   'P 1'
#
loop_
_entity.id
_entity.type
_entity.pdbx_description
1 polymer ?
#
loop_
_entity_poly.entity_id
_entity_poly.type
_entity_poly.pdbx_seq_one_letter_code
_entity_poly.pdbx_strand_id
1 'polypeptide(L)'
;MAQRYGGKFSPDQTDTDTSDTTAPPRGNYDGARPDPAGLAANVLFIPAIPLVFMSLNDGAVGMTLGLVAAGMLTLAAWLLREGLRAQAAYDARKVARRPAFPRKMTASVLTGLGVAIAAYRNDPGLVAPVLFGGVALVLHGLAFGLDPLKDKGMEGIDTFQQNRVARAVGEAEAYLTAMSDAIKRAGDRKMELRVERFQKTARDLFRTVEEDPRDLTGARKYLTVYL
;
A
#
# COMPACT_ATOMS: atom_id res chain seq x y z
N MET A 1 -48.76 18.40 -24.15
CA MET A 1 -48.60 17.78 -22.80
C MET A 1 -47.90 16.44 -23.02
N ALA A 2 -46.71 16.29 -22.55
CA ALA A 2 -45.95 15.04 -22.66
C ALA A 2 -46.42 14.05 -21.60
N GLN A 3 -46.93 12.89 -21.98
CA GLN A 3 -47.33 11.81 -21.09
C GLN A 3 -46.08 11.16 -20.52
N ARG A 4 -45.94 11.20 -19.18
CA ARG A 4 -44.86 10.51 -18.50
C ARG A 4 -45.13 9.01 -18.49
N TYR A 5 -44.21 8.23 -19.04
CA TYR A 5 -44.26 6.78 -18.96
C TYR A 5 -43.85 6.33 -17.55
N GLY A 6 -44.83 5.80 -16.80
CA GLY A 6 -44.58 5.09 -15.55
C GLY A 6 -44.41 3.59 -15.81
N GLY A 7 -43.21 3.12 -16.02
CA GLY A 7 -42.91 1.70 -16.12
C GLY A 7 -42.51 1.12 -14.76
N LYS A 8 -42.58 -0.23 -14.61
CA LYS A 8 -42.19 -0.99 -13.40
C LYS A 8 -40.78 -0.66 -12.83
N PHE A 9 -39.96 -0.02 -13.64
CA PHE A 9 -38.57 0.38 -13.30
C PHE A 9 -38.35 1.90 -13.33
N SER A 10 -39.43 2.70 -13.41
CA SER A 10 -39.29 4.16 -13.25
C SER A 10 -39.08 4.48 -11.77
N PRO A 11 -38.10 5.30 -11.41
CA PRO A 11 -37.93 5.73 -10.01
C PRO A 11 -39.19 6.44 -9.56
N ASP A 12 -39.77 5.99 -8.47
CA ASP A 12 -40.96 6.62 -7.86
C ASP A 12 -40.61 8.05 -7.44
N GLN A 13 -41.39 9.02 -7.87
CA GLN A 13 -41.17 10.45 -7.59
C GLN A 13 -41.65 10.88 -6.20
N THR A 14 -42.10 9.94 -5.38
CA THR A 14 -42.57 10.23 -4.01
C THR A 14 -41.48 10.36 -2.97
N ASP A 15 -40.20 10.07 -3.32
CA ASP A 15 -39.12 10.09 -2.35
C ASP A 15 -38.21 11.34 -2.41
N THR A 16 -38.71 12.45 -2.95
CA THR A 16 -37.92 13.69 -3.02
C THR A 16 -37.84 14.48 -1.71
N ASP A 17 -38.52 14.06 -0.65
CA ASP A 17 -38.55 14.83 0.62
C ASP A 17 -38.30 14.02 1.90
N THR A 18 -37.96 12.74 1.80
CA THR A 18 -37.36 12.07 2.96
C THR A 18 -35.85 12.14 2.84
N SER A 19 -35.35 13.35 3.05
CA SER A 19 -34.04 13.64 3.56
C SER A 19 -33.48 12.49 4.38
N ASP A 20 -32.47 11.86 3.91
CA ASP A 20 -31.10 11.81 4.40
C ASP A 20 -30.90 11.78 5.95
N THR A 21 -31.91 11.42 6.71
CA THR A 21 -31.88 11.46 8.18
C THR A 21 -31.67 10.11 8.82
N THR A 22 -31.51 9.04 8.06
CA THR A 22 -31.31 7.67 8.60
C THR A 22 -30.01 7.00 8.23
N ALA A 23 -29.07 7.71 7.60
CA ALA A 23 -27.71 7.20 7.54
C ALA A 23 -27.10 7.33 8.95
N PRO A 24 -26.64 6.24 9.57
CA PRO A 24 -26.00 6.33 10.87
C PRO A 24 -24.86 7.35 10.80
N PRO A 25 -24.63 8.14 11.85
CA PRO A 25 -23.55 9.12 11.87
C PRO A 25 -22.24 8.38 11.54
N ARG A 26 -21.60 8.81 10.45
CA ARG A 26 -20.31 8.25 10.07
C ARG A 26 -19.35 8.50 11.20
N GLY A 27 -18.76 7.43 11.73
CA GLY A 27 -17.64 7.53 12.64
C GLY A 27 -16.50 8.31 12.01
N ASN A 28 -15.68 9.01 12.79
CA ASN A 28 -14.53 9.78 12.32
C ASN A 28 -13.51 8.94 11.50
N TYR A 29 -13.68 7.62 11.46
CA TYR A 29 -12.83 6.64 10.76
C TYR A 29 -13.47 6.08 9.48
N ASP A 30 -14.71 6.44 9.16
CA ASP A 30 -15.38 5.98 7.94
C ASP A 30 -14.66 6.58 6.72
N GLY A 31 -14.03 5.70 5.93
CA GLY A 31 -13.23 6.07 4.77
C GLY A 31 -11.75 6.36 5.06
N ALA A 32 -11.32 6.46 6.32
CA ALA A 32 -9.91 6.52 6.66
C ALA A 32 -9.26 5.16 6.38
N ARG A 33 -8.32 5.12 5.44
CA ARG A 33 -7.46 3.93 5.24
C ARG A 33 -6.26 4.08 6.18
N PRO A 34 -6.15 3.29 7.25
CA PRO A 34 -4.96 3.30 8.08
C PRO A 34 -3.75 2.90 7.22
N ASP A 35 -2.60 3.56 7.43
CA ASP A 35 -1.35 3.19 6.73
C ASP A 35 -1.02 1.73 7.11
N PRO A 36 -0.95 0.80 6.15
CA PRO A 36 -0.65 -0.60 6.43
C PRO A 36 0.70 -0.82 7.13
N ALA A 37 1.61 0.12 6.97
CA ALA A 37 2.91 0.07 7.64
C ALA A 37 2.80 0.23 9.16
N GLY A 38 1.78 0.95 9.65
CA GLY A 38 1.49 1.10 11.07
C GLY A 38 2.62 1.76 11.89
N LEU A 39 2.43 1.77 13.22
CA LEU A 39 3.44 2.28 14.15
C LEU A 39 4.67 1.38 14.23
N ALA A 40 4.50 0.05 14.09
CA ALA A 40 5.60 -0.91 14.23
C ALA A 40 6.74 -0.66 13.23
N ALA A 41 6.42 -0.32 11.97
CA ALA A 41 7.43 0.02 10.98
C ALA A 41 8.12 1.37 11.27
N ASN A 42 7.42 2.32 11.90
CA ASN A 42 8.00 3.61 12.26
C ASN A 42 8.97 3.50 13.44
N VAL A 43 8.73 2.60 14.38
CA VAL A 43 9.62 2.35 15.54
C VAL A 43 11.01 1.88 15.08
N LEU A 44 11.12 1.21 13.92
CA LEU A 44 12.42 0.76 13.41
C LEU A 44 13.37 1.87 12.96
N PHE A 45 12.91 3.11 12.83
CA PHE A 45 13.80 4.25 12.61
C PHE A 45 14.51 4.70 13.90
N ILE A 46 13.97 4.37 15.07
CA ILE A 46 14.49 4.84 16.36
C ILE A 46 15.95 4.38 16.61
N PRO A 47 16.33 3.11 16.39
CA PRO A 47 17.70 2.66 16.67
C PRO A 47 18.79 3.37 15.87
N ALA A 48 18.47 3.89 14.69
CA ALA A 48 19.42 4.62 13.88
C ALA A 48 19.83 5.96 14.52
N ILE A 49 18.93 6.60 15.27
CA ILE A 49 19.17 7.92 15.86
C ILE A 49 20.30 7.89 16.90
N PRO A 50 20.20 7.12 18.00
CA PRO A 50 21.29 7.07 18.98
C PRO A 50 22.59 6.54 18.36
N LEU A 51 22.51 5.63 17.38
CA LEU A 51 23.70 5.10 16.72
C LEU A 51 24.49 6.18 15.99
N VAL A 52 23.81 7.14 15.33
CA VAL A 52 24.46 8.32 14.72
C VAL A 52 25.16 9.13 15.79
N PHE A 53 24.46 9.53 16.87
CA PHE A 53 25.04 10.39 17.90
C PHE A 53 26.22 9.73 18.62
N MET A 54 26.11 8.44 18.94
CA MET A 54 27.20 7.70 19.60
C MET A 54 28.43 7.53 18.70
N SER A 55 28.24 7.48 17.36
CA SER A 55 29.35 7.30 16.43
C SER A 55 30.22 8.57 16.24
N LEU A 56 29.71 9.75 16.54
CA LEU A 56 30.40 11.01 16.29
C LEU A 56 31.70 11.16 17.10
N ASN A 57 31.80 10.47 18.24
CA ASN A 57 32.97 10.60 19.15
C ASN A 57 33.93 9.41 19.08
N ASP A 58 33.75 8.44 18.15
CA ASP A 58 34.51 7.19 18.10
C ASP A 58 35.71 7.21 17.15
N GLY A 59 36.18 8.37 16.77
CA GLY A 59 37.23 8.51 15.76
C GLY A 59 36.76 8.13 14.35
N ALA A 60 37.64 8.25 13.36
CA ALA A 60 37.24 8.15 11.93
C ALA A 60 36.62 6.79 11.55
N VAL A 61 37.21 5.70 12.00
CA VAL A 61 36.75 4.34 11.68
C VAL A 61 35.42 4.04 12.39
N GLY A 62 35.33 4.32 13.69
CA GLY A 62 34.10 4.09 14.48
C GLY A 62 32.94 4.93 13.96
N MET A 63 33.19 6.20 13.62
CA MET A 63 32.22 7.10 13.02
C MET A 63 31.71 6.55 11.67
N THR A 64 32.62 6.12 10.78
CA THR A 64 32.24 5.58 9.48
C THR A 64 31.36 4.34 9.62
N LEU A 65 31.78 3.37 10.46
CA LEU A 65 31.00 2.16 10.72
C LEU A 65 29.63 2.45 11.31
N GLY A 66 29.58 3.38 12.28
CA GLY A 66 28.31 3.77 12.92
C GLY A 66 27.35 4.46 11.95
N LEU A 67 27.83 5.35 11.10
CA LEU A 67 27.01 6.01 10.10
C LEU A 67 26.52 5.05 9.02
N VAL A 68 27.38 4.11 8.56
CA VAL A 68 26.98 3.06 7.62
C VAL A 68 25.90 2.16 8.23
N ALA A 69 26.09 1.72 9.48
CA ALA A 69 25.10 0.93 10.19
C ALA A 69 23.76 1.67 10.34
N ALA A 70 23.79 2.92 10.74
CA ALA A 70 22.60 3.78 10.87
C ALA A 70 21.89 3.97 9.52
N GLY A 71 22.65 4.19 8.45
CA GLY A 71 22.13 4.28 7.08
C GLY A 71 21.44 2.99 6.64
N MET A 72 22.06 1.82 6.92
CA MET A 72 21.45 0.52 6.61
C MET A 72 20.15 0.29 7.39
N LEU A 73 20.12 0.61 8.69
CA LEU A 73 18.91 0.47 9.50
C LEU A 73 17.80 1.40 9.04
N THR A 74 18.12 2.63 8.67
CA THR A 74 17.16 3.59 8.13
C THR A 74 16.59 3.11 6.79
N LEU A 75 17.46 2.62 5.89
CA LEU A 75 17.04 2.07 4.60
C LEU A 75 16.19 0.81 4.79
N ALA A 76 16.55 -0.07 5.74
CA ALA A 76 15.76 -1.24 6.08
C ALA A 76 14.35 -0.87 6.56
N ALA A 77 14.24 0.11 7.46
CA ALA A 77 12.96 0.60 7.96
C ALA A 77 12.10 1.19 6.84
N TRP A 78 12.71 1.94 5.93
CA TRP A 78 12.00 2.49 4.76
C TRP A 78 11.52 1.39 3.81
N LEU A 79 12.39 0.42 3.46
CA LEU A 79 12.04 -0.72 2.61
C LEU A 79 10.94 -1.59 3.23
N LEU A 80 10.99 -1.82 4.53
CA LEU A 80 9.94 -2.53 5.24
C LEU A 80 8.59 -1.82 5.10
N ARG A 81 8.58 -0.51 5.29
CA ARG A 81 7.38 0.30 5.19
C ARG A 81 6.75 0.20 3.80
N GLU A 82 7.56 0.30 2.75
CA GLU A 82 7.11 0.11 1.37
C GLU A 82 6.70 -1.34 1.08
N GLY A 83 7.38 -2.33 1.70
CA GLY A 83 7.03 -3.74 1.60
C GLY A 83 5.67 -4.06 2.21
N LEU A 84 5.37 -3.52 3.39
CA LEU A 84 4.07 -3.68 4.05
C LEU A 84 2.92 -3.05 3.25
N ARG A 85 3.14 -1.88 2.64
CA ARG A 85 2.17 -1.25 1.74
C ARG A 85 1.94 -2.09 0.49
N ALA A 86 3.01 -2.59 -0.11
CA ALA A 86 2.91 -3.46 -1.28
C ALA A 86 2.18 -4.78 -0.97
N GLN A 87 2.43 -5.36 0.21
CA GLN A 87 1.72 -6.55 0.67
C GLN A 87 0.23 -6.26 0.89
N ALA A 88 -0.13 -5.16 1.56
CA ALA A 88 -1.53 -4.80 1.77
C ALA A 88 -2.27 -4.58 0.44
N ALA A 89 -1.62 -3.97 -0.56
CA ALA A 89 -2.18 -3.83 -1.89
C ALA A 89 -2.36 -5.19 -2.60
N TYR A 90 -1.41 -6.12 -2.41
CA TYR A 90 -1.52 -7.49 -2.92
C TYR A 90 -2.66 -8.27 -2.23
N ASP A 91 -2.77 -8.16 -0.91
CA ASP A 91 -3.77 -8.89 -0.13
C ASP A 91 -5.20 -8.39 -0.38
N ALA A 92 -5.35 -7.09 -0.66
CA ALA A 92 -6.64 -6.47 -0.97
C ALA A 92 -7.25 -6.93 -2.30
N ARG A 93 -6.46 -7.56 -3.18
CA ARG A 93 -6.90 -8.02 -4.51
C ARG A 93 -7.06 -9.53 -4.54
N LYS A 94 -8.08 -10.03 -5.24
CA LYS A 94 -8.23 -11.48 -5.50
C LYS A 94 -7.23 -11.95 -6.57
N VAL A 95 -6.97 -11.09 -7.55
CA VAL A 95 -5.97 -11.33 -8.59
C VAL A 95 -4.87 -10.28 -8.42
N ALA A 96 -3.66 -10.71 -8.10
CA ALA A 96 -2.55 -9.81 -7.88
C ALA A 96 -1.21 -10.45 -8.29
N ARG A 97 -0.33 -9.63 -8.85
CA ARG A 97 1.05 -10.05 -9.11
C ARG A 97 1.89 -9.90 -7.84
N ARG A 98 2.82 -10.83 -7.69
CA ARG A 98 3.87 -10.67 -6.69
C ARG A 98 4.66 -9.38 -6.92
N PRO A 99 5.12 -8.69 -5.88
CA PRO A 99 6.04 -7.57 -6.02
C PRO A 99 7.29 -7.98 -6.81
N ALA A 100 7.72 -7.15 -7.76
CA ALA A 100 8.91 -7.43 -8.56
C ALA A 100 10.20 -7.49 -7.72
N PHE A 101 10.22 -6.79 -6.58
CA PHE A 101 11.35 -6.75 -5.66
C PHE A 101 10.89 -7.13 -4.24
N PRO A 102 11.55 -8.10 -3.58
CA PRO A 102 11.18 -8.58 -2.25
C PRO A 102 11.66 -7.60 -1.16
N ARG A 103 10.88 -6.53 -0.94
CA ARG A 103 11.27 -5.41 -0.07
C ARG A 103 11.42 -5.80 1.38
N LYS A 104 10.54 -6.66 1.91
CA LYS A 104 10.59 -7.10 3.31
C LYS A 104 11.78 -8.01 3.58
N MET A 105 12.04 -8.96 2.66
CA MET A 105 13.21 -9.83 2.78
C MET A 105 14.51 -9.03 2.71
N THR A 106 14.61 -8.06 1.80
CA THR A 106 15.76 -7.17 1.73
C THR A 106 15.89 -6.31 2.98
N ALA A 107 14.78 -5.82 3.54
CA ALA A 107 14.78 -5.10 4.80
C ALA A 107 15.34 -5.96 5.96
N SER A 108 14.96 -7.24 6.03
CA SER A 108 15.47 -8.17 7.04
C SER A 108 17.00 -8.35 6.92
N VAL A 109 17.49 -8.52 5.70
CA VAL A 109 18.94 -8.64 5.44
C VAL A 109 19.68 -7.37 5.83
N LEU A 110 19.17 -6.19 5.43
CA LEU A 110 19.78 -4.90 5.79
C LEU A 110 19.76 -4.64 7.28
N THR A 111 18.68 -5.04 7.97
CA THR A 111 18.61 -4.95 9.44
C THR A 111 19.68 -5.81 10.08
N GLY A 112 19.82 -7.07 9.63
CA GLY A 112 20.86 -7.97 10.14
C GLY A 112 22.26 -7.42 9.92
N LEU A 113 22.55 -6.94 8.71
CA LEU A 113 23.86 -6.34 8.38
C LEU A 113 24.11 -5.05 9.17
N GLY A 114 23.12 -4.17 9.30
CA GLY A 114 23.24 -2.95 10.10
C GLY A 114 23.56 -3.23 11.55
N VAL A 115 22.87 -4.22 12.16
CA VAL A 115 23.14 -4.66 13.55
C VAL A 115 24.53 -5.30 13.66
N ALA A 116 24.95 -6.12 12.69
CA ALA A 116 26.27 -6.72 12.69
C ALA A 116 27.38 -5.67 12.64
N ILE A 117 27.25 -4.65 11.79
CA ILE A 117 28.24 -3.56 11.69
C ILE A 117 28.25 -2.72 12.97
N ALA A 118 27.07 -2.44 13.54
CA ALA A 118 26.99 -1.72 14.80
C ALA A 118 27.63 -2.49 15.97
N ALA A 119 27.47 -3.81 16.00
CA ALA A 119 28.12 -4.67 16.99
C ALA A 119 29.65 -4.75 16.78
N TYR A 120 30.12 -4.90 15.55
CA TYR A 120 31.54 -4.92 15.20
C TYR A 120 32.27 -3.63 15.59
N ARG A 121 31.58 -2.48 15.50
CA ARG A 121 32.13 -1.20 15.96
C ARG A 121 32.52 -1.23 17.45
N ASN A 122 31.72 -1.91 18.28
CA ASN A 122 31.96 -1.97 19.73
C ASN A 122 32.93 -3.10 20.11
N ASP A 123 32.88 -4.22 19.41
CA ASP A 123 33.76 -5.38 19.60
C ASP A 123 34.24 -5.88 18.25
N PRO A 124 35.51 -5.64 17.87
CA PRO A 124 36.06 -6.04 16.59
C PRO A 124 36.16 -7.56 16.35
N GLY A 125 35.69 -8.38 17.28
CA GLY A 125 35.55 -9.83 17.06
C GLY A 125 34.47 -10.12 16.02
N LEU A 126 34.57 -11.25 15.29
CA LEU A 126 33.56 -11.62 14.29
C LEU A 126 32.37 -12.40 14.88
N VAL A 127 32.56 -13.06 16.01
CA VAL A 127 31.53 -13.96 16.56
C VAL A 127 30.29 -13.18 17.03
N ALA A 128 30.48 -12.17 17.85
CA ALA A 128 29.38 -11.37 18.39
C ALA A 128 28.60 -10.62 17.28
N PRO A 129 29.24 -9.92 16.33
CA PRO A 129 28.54 -9.29 15.20
C PRO A 129 27.71 -10.26 14.35
N VAL A 130 28.25 -11.44 14.03
CA VAL A 130 27.53 -12.44 13.23
C VAL A 130 26.31 -12.98 13.99
N LEU A 131 26.47 -13.26 15.28
CA LEU A 131 25.35 -13.71 16.11
C LEU A 131 24.26 -12.65 16.24
N PHE A 132 24.60 -11.43 16.60
CA PHE A 132 23.61 -10.36 16.74
C PHE A 132 22.94 -10.01 15.42
N GLY A 133 23.71 -9.92 14.32
CA GLY A 133 23.17 -9.69 12.99
C GLY A 133 22.26 -10.82 12.52
N GLY A 134 22.66 -12.06 12.73
CA GLY A 134 21.85 -13.24 12.40
C GLY A 134 20.54 -13.30 13.18
N VAL A 135 20.60 -13.07 14.49
CA VAL A 135 19.40 -12.99 15.33
C VAL A 135 18.49 -11.85 14.90
N ALA A 136 19.03 -10.66 14.63
CA ALA A 136 18.25 -9.51 14.19
C ALA A 136 17.55 -9.78 12.84
N LEU A 137 18.25 -10.41 11.89
CA LEU A 137 17.67 -10.83 10.59
C LEU A 137 16.49 -11.77 10.79
N VAL A 138 16.68 -12.82 11.60
CA VAL A 138 15.64 -13.83 11.85
C VAL A 138 14.43 -13.21 12.57
N LEU A 139 14.67 -12.46 13.64
CA LEU A 139 13.60 -11.79 14.40
C LEU A 139 12.82 -10.80 13.55
N HIS A 140 13.51 -10.03 12.69
CA HIS A 140 12.85 -9.10 11.77
C HIS A 140 11.99 -9.86 10.75
N GLY A 141 12.51 -10.95 10.16
CA GLY A 141 11.75 -11.80 9.25
C GLY A 141 10.54 -12.46 9.90
N LEU A 142 10.66 -12.91 11.15
CA LEU A 142 9.55 -13.48 11.91
C LEU A 142 8.48 -12.43 12.28
N ALA A 143 8.91 -11.23 12.66
CA ALA A 143 8.00 -10.16 13.07
C ALA A 143 7.17 -9.60 11.91
N PHE A 144 7.77 -9.44 10.73
CA PHE A 144 7.11 -8.80 9.57
C PHE A 144 6.75 -9.77 8.45
N GLY A 145 7.16 -11.02 8.55
CA GLY A 145 6.93 -12.05 7.55
C GLY A 145 7.74 -11.85 6.26
N LEU A 146 7.48 -12.73 5.29
CA LEU A 146 8.11 -12.69 3.98
C LEU A 146 7.24 -11.95 2.97
N ASP A 147 7.85 -11.51 1.88
CA ASP A 147 7.10 -10.99 0.73
C ASP A 147 6.31 -12.12 0.05
N PRO A 148 5.16 -11.80 -0.61
CA PRO A 148 4.46 -12.75 -1.46
C PRO A 148 5.36 -13.23 -2.60
N LEU A 149 5.62 -14.55 -2.65
CA LEU A 149 6.51 -15.16 -3.65
C LEU A 149 5.77 -15.67 -4.88
N LYS A 150 4.45 -15.77 -4.82
CA LYS A 150 3.60 -16.29 -5.91
C LYS A 150 2.61 -15.23 -6.35
N ASP A 151 2.21 -15.30 -7.63
CA ASP A 151 1.09 -14.54 -8.14
C ASP A 151 -0.21 -15.16 -7.62
N LYS A 152 -1.22 -14.31 -7.34
CA LYS A 152 -2.50 -14.72 -6.75
C LYS A 152 -3.58 -14.69 -7.81
N GLY A 153 -4.40 -15.78 -7.91
CA GLY A 153 -5.56 -15.84 -8.80
C GLY A 153 -5.25 -15.91 -10.30
N MET A 154 -4.01 -16.27 -10.66
CA MET A 154 -3.56 -16.30 -12.06
C MET A 154 -3.53 -17.72 -12.67
N GLU A 155 -4.03 -18.73 -11.96
CA GLU A 155 -4.03 -20.11 -12.43
C GLU A 155 -5.03 -20.28 -13.60
N GLY A 156 -4.51 -20.64 -14.78
CA GLY A 156 -5.33 -20.95 -15.95
C GLY A 156 -5.81 -19.75 -16.81
N ILE A 157 -5.38 -18.55 -16.52
CA ILE A 157 -5.72 -17.35 -17.32
C ILE A 157 -4.53 -16.89 -18.15
N ASP A 158 -4.79 -16.49 -19.40
CA ASP A 158 -3.77 -15.95 -20.32
C ASP A 158 -3.10 -14.70 -19.72
N THR A 159 -1.80 -14.79 -19.50
CA THR A 159 -0.98 -13.71 -18.93
C THR A 159 -1.03 -12.42 -19.74
N PHE A 160 -1.27 -12.51 -21.05
CA PHE A 160 -1.39 -11.35 -21.92
C PHE A 160 -2.69 -10.57 -21.66
N GLN A 161 -3.81 -11.27 -21.51
CA GLN A 161 -5.10 -10.63 -21.19
C GLN A 161 -5.06 -9.99 -19.80
N GLN A 162 -4.48 -10.66 -18.81
CA GLN A 162 -4.31 -10.09 -17.47
C GLN A 162 -3.43 -8.84 -17.47
N ASN A 163 -2.36 -8.81 -18.29
CA ASN A 163 -1.52 -7.63 -18.43
C ASN A 163 -2.28 -6.42 -18.97
N ARG A 164 -3.22 -6.67 -19.91
CA ARG A 164 -4.07 -5.61 -20.44
C ARG A 164 -5.03 -5.08 -19.39
N VAL A 165 -5.69 -5.98 -18.66
CA VAL A 165 -6.61 -5.60 -17.56
C VAL A 165 -5.86 -4.83 -16.49
N ALA A 166 -4.75 -5.35 -15.98
CA ALA A 166 -3.96 -4.71 -14.93
C ALA A 166 -3.48 -3.31 -15.33
N ARG A 167 -3.12 -3.11 -16.61
CA ARG A 167 -2.72 -1.81 -17.13
C ARG A 167 -3.90 -0.84 -17.20
N ALA A 168 -5.03 -1.28 -17.75
CA ALA A 168 -6.24 -0.46 -17.83
C ALA A 168 -6.77 -0.05 -16.45
N VAL A 169 -6.80 -0.99 -15.50
CA VAL A 169 -7.20 -0.70 -14.11
C VAL A 169 -6.20 0.24 -13.44
N GLY A 170 -4.89 0.04 -13.65
CA GLY A 170 -3.87 0.94 -13.10
C GLY A 170 -3.98 2.37 -13.61
N GLU A 171 -4.25 2.56 -14.90
CA GLU A 171 -4.51 3.88 -15.49
C GLU A 171 -5.78 4.51 -14.91
N ALA A 172 -6.86 3.74 -14.80
CA ALA A 172 -8.11 4.21 -14.22
C ALA A 172 -7.96 4.58 -12.73
N GLU A 173 -7.23 3.80 -11.92
CA GLU A 173 -6.94 4.15 -10.53
C GLU A 173 -6.11 5.44 -10.41
N ALA A 174 -5.18 5.69 -11.34
CA ALA A 174 -4.41 6.93 -11.39
C ALA A 174 -5.33 8.14 -11.65
N TYR A 175 -6.29 8.02 -12.57
CA TYR A 175 -7.30 9.06 -12.81
C TYR A 175 -8.18 9.32 -11.58
N LEU A 176 -8.64 8.26 -10.90
CA LEU A 176 -9.42 8.42 -9.66
C LEU A 176 -8.63 9.14 -8.58
N THR A 177 -7.34 8.85 -8.46
CA THR A 177 -6.45 9.53 -7.49
C THR A 177 -6.29 11.00 -7.84
N ALA A 178 -6.00 11.31 -9.11
CA ALA A 178 -5.88 12.70 -9.58
C ALA A 178 -7.18 13.50 -9.38
N MET A 179 -8.34 12.87 -9.61
CA MET A 179 -9.66 13.45 -9.35
C MET A 179 -9.84 13.78 -7.85
N SER A 180 -9.48 12.85 -6.96
CA SER A 180 -9.53 13.08 -5.51
C SER A 180 -8.67 14.27 -5.09
N ASP A 181 -7.44 14.33 -5.61
CA ASP A 181 -6.51 15.40 -5.28
C ASP A 181 -6.97 16.76 -5.83
N ALA A 182 -7.60 16.77 -7.01
CA ALA A 182 -8.17 18.00 -7.58
C ALA A 182 -9.33 18.53 -6.73
N ILE A 183 -10.25 17.66 -6.30
CA ILE A 183 -11.40 18.05 -5.48
C ILE A 183 -10.97 18.50 -4.08
N LYS A 184 -9.99 17.83 -3.46
CA LYS A 184 -9.41 18.29 -2.18
C LYS A 184 -8.83 19.69 -2.28
N ARG A 185 -8.15 20.01 -3.40
CA ARG A 185 -7.64 21.37 -3.64
C ARG A 185 -8.74 22.42 -3.85
N ALA A 186 -9.88 22.00 -4.41
CA ALA A 186 -11.03 22.88 -4.60
C ALA A 186 -11.78 23.21 -3.30
N GLY A 187 -11.61 22.41 -2.23
CA GLY A 187 -12.19 22.65 -0.91
C GLY A 187 -13.72 22.48 -0.81
N ASP A 188 -14.36 21.89 -1.82
CA ASP A 188 -15.81 21.64 -1.81
C ASP A 188 -16.13 20.28 -1.17
N ARG A 189 -16.57 20.34 0.08
CA ARG A 189 -16.94 19.16 0.88
C ARG A 189 -18.05 18.31 0.25
N LYS A 190 -19.03 18.94 -0.42
CA LYS A 190 -20.13 18.20 -1.05
C LYS A 190 -19.65 17.42 -2.26
N MET A 191 -18.79 18.04 -3.06
CA MET A 191 -18.18 17.38 -4.20
C MET A 191 -17.21 16.28 -3.76
N GLU A 192 -16.43 16.50 -2.72
CA GLU A 192 -15.54 15.49 -2.14
C GLU A 192 -16.31 14.21 -1.79
N LEU A 193 -17.43 14.32 -1.07
CA LEU A 193 -18.28 13.17 -0.72
C LEU A 193 -18.87 12.46 -1.95
N ARG A 194 -19.22 13.20 -3.00
CA ARG A 194 -19.71 12.58 -4.25
C ARG A 194 -18.60 11.81 -4.97
N VAL A 195 -17.42 12.39 -5.04
CA VAL A 195 -16.24 11.75 -5.65
C VAL A 195 -15.84 10.52 -4.87
N GLU A 196 -15.85 10.54 -3.54
CA GLU A 196 -15.58 9.36 -2.71
C GLU A 196 -16.56 8.21 -2.99
N ARG A 197 -17.86 8.50 -3.08
CA ARG A 197 -18.87 7.48 -3.43
C ARG A 197 -18.64 6.91 -4.82
N PHE A 198 -18.40 7.77 -5.80
CA PHE A 198 -18.09 7.35 -7.17
C PHE A 198 -16.83 6.47 -7.22
N GLN A 199 -15.76 6.88 -6.53
CA GLN A 199 -14.52 6.12 -6.46
C GLN A 199 -14.71 4.74 -5.84
N LYS A 200 -15.57 4.63 -4.81
CA LYS A 200 -15.90 3.34 -4.21
C LYS A 200 -16.55 2.41 -5.23
N THR A 201 -17.59 2.89 -5.94
CA THR A 201 -18.29 2.11 -6.96
C THR A 201 -17.37 1.75 -8.13
N ALA A 202 -16.53 2.69 -8.58
CA ALA A 202 -15.57 2.44 -9.66
C ALA A 202 -14.54 1.38 -9.27
N ARG A 203 -14.02 1.42 -8.04
CA ARG A 203 -13.10 0.39 -7.55
C ARG A 203 -13.74 -0.98 -7.40
N ASP A 204 -15.01 -1.04 -7.01
CA ASP A 204 -15.75 -2.32 -6.97
C ASP A 204 -15.91 -2.90 -8.38
N LEU A 205 -16.19 -2.06 -9.40
CA LEU A 205 -16.20 -2.47 -10.80
C LEU A 205 -14.81 -2.96 -11.26
N PHE A 206 -13.73 -2.24 -10.93
CA PHE A 206 -12.38 -2.66 -11.30
C PHE A 206 -12.03 -4.03 -10.74
N ARG A 207 -12.44 -4.33 -9.50
CA ARG A 207 -12.24 -5.65 -8.91
C ARG A 207 -12.97 -6.75 -9.70
N THR A 208 -14.20 -6.49 -10.13
CA THR A 208 -14.96 -7.45 -10.94
C THR A 208 -14.25 -7.73 -12.28
N VAL A 209 -13.73 -6.69 -12.94
CA VAL A 209 -12.98 -6.82 -14.19
C VAL A 209 -11.63 -7.53 -14.00
N GLU A 210 -10.96 -7.31 -12.86
CA GLU A 210 -9.73 -8.05 -12.52
C GLU A 210 -10.01 -9.55 -12.26
N GLU A 211 -11.18 -9.89 -11.72
CA GLU A 211 -11.60 -11.26 -11.44
C GLU A 211 -11.95 -12.04 -12.71
N ASP A 212 -12.62 -11.40 -13.68
CA ASP A 212 -12.88 -11.98 -15.00
C ASP A 212 -12.41 -11.03 -16.13
N PRO A 213 -11.24 -11.33 -16.73
CA PRO A 213 -10.69 -10.54 -17.83
C PRO A 213 -11.58 -10.45 -19.08
N ARG A 214 -12.56 -11.34 -19.22
CA ARG A 214 -13.52 -11.34 -20.34
C ARG A 214 -14.48 -10.15 -20.24
N ASP A 215 -14.75 -9.70 -19.02
CA ASP A 215 -15.61 -8.55 -18.77
C ASP A 215 -14.97 -7.22 -19.14
N LEU A 216 -13.66 -7.18 -19.43
CA LEU A 216 -12.97 -5.98 -19.90
C LEU A 216 -13.62 -5.38 -21.15
N THR A 217 -14.13 -6.22 -22.05
CA THR A 217 -14.77 -5.74 -23.28
C THR A 217 -16.07 -4.99 -22.98
N GLY A 218 -16.86 -5.47 -22.02
CA GLY A 218 -18.07 -4.78 -21.54
C GLY A 218 -17.73 -3.53 -20.72
N ALA A 219 -16.74 -3.63 -19.84
CA ALA A 219 -16.31 -2.55 -18.97
C ALA A 219 -15.52 -1.45 -19.72
N ARG A 220 -14.94 -1.74 -20.90
CA ARG A 220 -14.13 -0.79 -21.68
C ARG A 220 -14.88 0.52 -21.98
N LYS A 221 -16.17 0.44 -22.24
CA LYS A 221 -17.01 1.61 -22.49
C LYS A 221 -17.06 2.53 -21.26
N TYR A 222 -17.10 1.95 -20.07
CA TYR A 222 -17.11 2.73 -18.82
C TYR A 222 -15.71 3.26 -18.48
N LEU A 223 -14.66 2.48 -18.73
CA LEU A 223 -13.28 2.87 -18.46
C LEU A 223 -12.74 3.96 -19.41
N THR A 224 -13.28 4.06 -20.63
CA THR A 224 -12.78 5.02 -21.64
C THR A 224 -13.70 6.22 -21.89
N VAL A 225 -14.97 6.13 -21.49
CA VAL A 225 -15.97 7.19 -21.76
C VAL A 225 -16.33 7.96 -20.48
N TYR A 226 -16.24 7.35 -19.32
CA TYR A 226 -16.66 7.93 -18.05
C TYR A 226 -15.52 8.22 -17.08
N LEU A 227 -14.28 7.87 -17.40
CA LEU A 227 -13.05 8.24 -16.70
C LEU A 227 -12.16 9.07 -17.61
#